data_b8da94c9bbcca41f5da01adfe832493e
#
_entry.id   b8da94c9bbcca41f5da01adfe832493e
#
_cell.length_a   1.000
_cell.length_b   1.000
_cell.length_c   1.000
_cell.angle_alpha   90.00
_cell.angle_beta   90.00
_cell.angle_gamma   90.00
#
_symmetry.space_group_name_H-M   'P 1'
#
loop_
_entity.id
_entity.type
_entity.pdbx_description
1 polymer ?
#
loop_
_entity_poly.entity_id
_entity_poly.type
_entity_poly.pdbx_seq_one_letter_code
_entity_poly.pdbx_strand_id
1 'polypeptide(L)'
;MKGIIFYKNSYEKAFEKLEEIINNYKELNYSITQYKKSRLDTVITFSNGDYWQIKKANEHSRGFACNIAYIEREIEKAIVDTIIMPTIKAKTYTGFNFW
;
A
#
# COMPACT_ATOMS: atom_id res chain seq x y z
N MET A 1 -1.27 10.33 -6.58
CA MET A 1 -0.45 9.70 -5.53
C MET A 1 -0.65 8.19 -5.58
N LYS A 2 0.41 7.44 -5.40
CA LYS A 2 0.37 5.98 -5.36
C LYS A 2 0.76 5.48 -3.98
N GLY A 3 -0.09 4.66 -3.37
CA GLY A 3 0.18 4.00 -2.11
C GLY A 3 0.25 2.48 -2.25
N ILE A 4 1.06 1.84 -1.45
CA ILE A 4 1.17 0.38 -1.41
C ILE A 4 1.05 -0.09 0.04
N ILE A 5 0.25 -1.12 0.25
CA ILE A 5 0.15 -1.82 1.54
C ILE A 5 0.94 -3.11 1.42
N PHE A 6 2.05 -3.21 2.13
CA PHE A 6 2.90 -4.41 2.13
C PHE A 6 2.53 -5.32 3.30
N TYR A 7 2.31 -6.59 3.02
CA TYR A 7 2.01 -7.58 4.04
C TYR A 7 2.98 -8.77 3.96
N LYS A 8 3.07 -9.52 5.06
CA LYS A 8 3.88 -10.74 5.14
C LYS A 8 3.01 -11.98 5.27
N ASN A 9 2.20 -12.02 6.30
CA ASN A 9 1.49 -13.22 6.71
C ASN A 9 0.00 -13.23 6.40
N SER A 10 -0.64 -12.06 6.42
CA SER A 10 -2.09 -12.01 6.30
C SER A 10 -2.55 -10.98 5.29
N TYR A 11 -2.98 -11.47 4.13
CA TYR A 11 -3.66 -10.64 3.15
C TYR A 11 -4.93 -10.02 3.74
N GLU A 12 -5.65 -10.76 4.60
CA GLU A 12 -6.88 -10.27 5.22
C GLU A 12 -6.65 -9.03 6.05
N LYS A 13 -5.57 -9.01 6.84
CA LYS A 13 -5.22 -7.82 7.62
C LYS A 13 -4.85 -6.64 6.74
N ALA A 14 -4.15 -6.91 5.64
CA ALA A 14 -3.84 -5.86 4.66
C ALA A 14 -5.11 -5.31 4.02
N PHE A 15 -6.07 -6.17 3.74
CA PHE A 15 -7.37 -5.77 3.21
C PHE A 15 -8.15 -4.92 4.20
N GLU A 16 -8.13 -5.25 5.49
CA GLU A 16 -8.73 -4.43 6.54
C GLU A 16 -8.09 -3.04 6.56
N LYS A 17 -6.78 -2.96 6.39
CA LYS A 17 -6.08 -1.67 6.31
C LYS A 17 -6.53 -0.87 5.09
N LEU A 18 -6.71 -1.53 3.96
CA LEU A 18 -7.25 -0.89 2.76
C LEU A 18 -8.67 -0.36 3.01
N GLU A 19 -9.51 -1.11 3.72
CA GLU A 19 -10.86 -0.66 4.06
C GLU A 19 -10.86 0.61 4.89
N GLU A 20 -9.94 0.74 5.85
CA GLU A 20 -9.77 1.98 6.61
C GLU A 20 -9.42 3.15 5.69
N ILE A 21 -8.52 2.92 4.75
CA ILE A 21 -8.12 3.93 3.77
C ILE A 21 -9.30 4.32 2.89
N ILE A 22 -10.08 3.34 2.43
CA ILE A 22 -11.30 3.59 1.64
C ILE A 22 -12.27 4.47 2.41
N ASN A 23 -12.48 4.18 3.69
CA ASN A 23 -13.40 4.96 4.52
C ASN A 23 -12.92 6.40 4.66
N ASN A 24 -11.62 6.63 4.79
CA ASN A 24 -11.07 7.98 4.84
C ASN A 24 -11.34 8.76 3.54
N TYR A 25 -11.19 8.11 2.38
CA TYR A 25 -11.51 8.74 1.10
C TYR A 25 -13.00 9.06 0.99
N LYS A 26 -13.86 8.16 1.46
CA LYS A 26 -15.32 8.39 1.44
C LYS A 26 -15.70 9.59 2.31
N GLU A 27 -15.07 9.75 3.46
CA GLU A 27 -15.29 10.90 4.32
C GLU A 27 -14.92 12.22 3.64
N LEU A 28 -13.94 12.17 2.73
CA LEU A 28 -13.53 13.32 1.93
C LEU A 28 -14.33 13.46 0.63
N ASN A 29 -15.40 12.67 0.47
CA ASN A 29 -16.28 12.66 -0.70
C ASN A 29 -15.60 12.19 -2.00
N TYR A 30 -14.54 11.41 -1.90
CA TYR A 30 -13.95 10.76 -3.06
C TYR A 30 -14.60 9.39 -3.28
N SER A 31 -14.86 9.05 -4.52
CA SER A 31 -15.45 7.77 -4.90
C SER A 31 -14.41 6.84 -5.51
N ILE A 32 -14.72 5.55 -5.52
CA ILE A 32 -13.91 4.55 -6.19
C ILE A 32 -14.25 4.57 -7.66
N THR A 33 -13.24 4.74 -8.52
CA THR A 33 -13.41 4.72 -9.97
C THR A 33 -13.00 3.40 -10.60
N GLN A 34 -12.11 2.65 -9.92
CA GLN A 34 -11.69 1.33 -10.37
C GLN A 34 -11.36 0.46 -9.17
N TYR A 35 -11.82 -0.78 -9.20
CA TYR A 35 -11.56 -1.76 -8.15
C TYR A 35 -11.29 -3.11 -8.80
N LYS A 36 -10.10 -3.63 -8.57
CA LYS A 36 -9.73 -4.96 -9.06
C LYS A 36 -9.19 -5.76 -7.89
N LYS A 37 -9.94 -6.78 -7.49
CA LYS A 37 -9.53 -7.70 -6.44
C LYS A 37 -9.16 -9.04 -7.04
N SER A 38 -7.91 -9.45 -6.84
CA SER A 38 -7.46 -10.78 -7.18
C SER A 38 -6.90 -11.44 -5.93
N ARG A 39 -6.58 -12.72 -6.02
CA ARG A 39 -6.10 -13.51 -4.90
C ARG A 39 -4.83 -12.97 -4.26
N LEU A 40 -3.94 -12.39 -5.07
CA LEU A 40 -2.62 -11.94 -4.63
C LEU A 40 -2.39 -10.44 -4.82
N ASP A 41 -3.33 -9.77 -5.46
CA ASP A 41 -3.13 -8.38 -5.85
C ASP A 41 -4.47 -7.66 -5.87
N THR A 42 -4.61 -6.65 -5.05
CA THR A 42 -5.79 -5.79 -5.05
C THR A 42 -5.36 -4.39 -5.41
N VAL A 43 -6.08 -3.81 -6.37
CA VAL A 43 -5.81 -2.46 -6.86
C VAL A 43 -7.09 -1.66 -6.77
N ILE A 44 -6.97 -0.43 -6.28
CA ILE A 44 -8.10 0.49 -6.19
C ILE A 44 -7.65 1.88 -6.63
N THR A 45 -8.50 2.56 -7.40
CA THR A 45 -8.28 3.93 -7.83
C THR A 45 -9.45 4.79 -7.38
N PHE A 46 -9.15 5.98 -6.89
CA PHE A 46 -10.14 6.93 -6.43
C PHE A 46 -10.35 8.06 -7.44
N SER A 47 -11.48 8.79 -7.26
CA SER A 47 -11.87 9.85 -8.19
C SER A 47 -10.88 11.01 -8.27
N ASN A 48 -10.03 11.18 -7.26
CA ASN A 48 -8.98 12.20 -7.30
C ASN A 48 -7.69 11.71 -8.00
N GLY A 49 -7.69 10.50 -8.54
CA GLY A 49 -6.53 9.90 -9.21
C GLY A 49 -5.60 9.11 -8.31
N ASP A 50 -5.84 9.09 -7.02
CA ASP A 50 -5.02 8.30 -6.10
C ASP A 50 -5.22 6.81 -6.34
N TYR A 51 -4.11 6.08 -6.27
CA TYR A 51 -4.05 4.66 -6.58
C TYR A 51 -3.47 3.91 -5.39
N TRP A 52 -4.12 2.83 -4.97
CA TRP A 52 -3.67 1.99 -3.88
C TRP A 52 -3.59 0.54 -4.30
N GLN A 53 -2.59 -0.17 -3.79
CA GLN A 53 -2.34 -1.56 -4.12
C GLN A 53 -1.91 -2.34 -2.89
N ILE A 54 -2.34 -3.59 -2.77
CA ILE A 54 -1.86 -4.52 -1.75
C ILE A 54 -0.82 -5.42 -2.40
N LYS A 55 0.35 -5.55 -1.77
CA LYS A 55 1.46 -6.37 -2.26
C LYS A 55 2.06 -7.19 -1.15
N LYS A 56 2.41 -8.44 -1.43
CA LYS A 56 3.20 -9.23 -0.51
C LYS A 56 4.64 -8.73 -0.50
N ALA A 57 5.20 -8.55 0.71
CA ALA A 57 6.58 -8.10 0.85
C ALA A 57 7.53 -9.27 0.69
N ASN A 58 8.32 -9.26 -0.36
CA ASN A 58 9.37 -10.25 -0.64
C ASN A 58 10.40 -9.65 -1.59
N GLU A 59 11.36 -10.45 -2.02
CA GLU A 59 12.42 -9.99 -2.92
C GLU A 59 11.87 -9.50 -4.27
N HIS A 60 10.70 -9.98 -4.67
CA HIS A 60 10.06 -9.57 -5.93
C HIS A 60 9.34 -8.23 -5.83
N SER A 61 9.31 -7.62 -4.64
CA SER A 61 8.71 -6.30 -4.45
C SER A 61 9.58 -5.16 -4.97
N ARG A 62 10.77 -5.44 -5.48
CA ARG A 62 11.65 -4.42 -6.07
C ARG A 62 11.00 -3.78 -7.28
N GLY A 63 11.21 -2.49 -7.45
CA GLY A 63 10.76 -1.76 -8.63
C GLY A 63 9.32 -1.25 -8.58
N PHE A 64 8.58 -1.52 -7.51
CA PHE A 64 7.25 -0.98 -7.33
C PHE A 64 7.33 0.38 -6.64
N ALA A 65 7.48 1.44 -7.43
CA ALA A 65 7.57 2.80 -6.89
C ALA A 65 6.24 3.23 -6.28
N CYS A 66 6.31 3.90 -5.14
CA CYS A 66 5.13 4.46 -4.48
C CYS A 66 5.49 5.77 -3.76
N ASN A 67 4.48 6.53 -3.40
CA ASN A 67 4.64 7.74 -2.60
C ASN A 67 4.50 7.46 -1.11
N ILE A 68 3.60 6.53 -0.76
CA ILE A 68 3.33 6.12 0.62
C ILE A 68 3.32 4.60 0.69
N ALA A 69 3.98 4.03 1.69
CA ALA A 69 3.93 2.60 1.98
C ALA A 69 3.38 2.38 3.38
N TYR A 70 2.41 1.47 3.50
CA TYR A 70 2.01 0.90 4.79
C TYR A 70 2.70 -0.46 4.91
N ILE A 71 3.43 -0.68 6.00
CA ILE A 71 4.32 -1.83 6.16
C ILE A 71 3.89 -2.64 7.38
N GLU A 72 3.55 -3.91 7.19
CA GLU A 72 3.24 -4.80 8.32
C GLU A 72 4.48 -4.94 9.21
N ARG A 73 4.29 -4.79 10.53
CA ARG A 73 5.40 -4.76 11.49
C ARG A 73 6.22 -6.04 11.52
N GLU A 74 5.64 -7.16 11.13
CA GLU A 74 6.31 -8.46 11.13
C GLU A 74 7.21 -8.69 9.92
N ILE A 75 7.21 -7.79 8.95
CA ILE A 75 8.11 -7.88 7.80
C ILE A 75 9.56 -7.70 8.27
N GLU A 76 10.44 -8.58 7.83
CA GLU A 76 11.85 -8.56 8.22
C GLU A 76 12.48 -7.21 7.91
N LYS A 77 13.28 -6.71 8.86
CA LYS A 77 13.96 -5.42 8.70
C LYS A 77 14.81 -5.37 7.43
N ALA A 78 15.45 -6.48 7.06
CA ALA A 78 16.24 -6.54 5.84
C ALA A 78 15.40 -6.28 4.60
N ILE A 79 14.19 -6.83 4.53
CA ILE A 79 13.25 -6.59 3.43
C ILE A 79 12.80 -5.13 3.42
N VAL A 80 12.47 -4.59 4.59
CA VAL A 80 12.07 -3.18 4.70
C VAL A 80 13.17 -2.26 4.18
N ASP A 81 14.39 -2.45 4.67
CA ASP A 81 15.50 -1.54 4.39
C ASP A 81 16.02 -1.65 2.95
N THR A 82 16.06 -2.87 2.39
CA THR A 82 16.71 -3.09 1.09
C THR A 82 15.74 -3.15 -0.08
N ILE A 83 14.46 -3.42 0.17
CA ILE A 83 13.47 -3.61 -0.90
C ILE A 83 12.36 -2.59 -0.83
N ILE A 84 11.73 -2.40 0.32
CA ILE A 84 10.58 -1.50 0.46
C ILE A 84 11.00 -0.03 0.47
N MET A 85 11.92 0.36 1.34
CA MET A 85 12.34 1.77 1.46
C MET A 85 12.82 2.37 0.14
N PRO A 86 13.64 1.65 -0.68
CA PRO A 86 14.05 2.20 -1.97
C PRO A 86 12.91 2.43 -2.97
N THR A 87 11.74 1.80 -2.78
CA THR A 87 10.59 1.99 -3.67
C THR A 87 9.81 3.27 -3.35
N ILE A 88 10.02 3.85 -2.18
CA ILE A 88 9.27 5.01 -1.73
C ILE A 88 9.86 6.27 -2.37
N LYS A 89 9.03 6.96 -3.17
CA LYS A 89 9.42 8.17 -3.89
C LYS A 89 8.99 9.45 -3.20
N ALA A 90 8.46 9.34 -1.98
CA ALA A 90 8.06 10.51 -1.21
C ALA A 90 9.28 11.38 -0.92
N LYS A 91 9.17 12.67 -1.22
CA LYS A 91 10.20 13.65 -0.90
C LYS A 91 9.99 14.29 0.47
N THR A 92 8.94 13.85 1.16
CA THR A 92 8.56 14.35 2.47
C THR A 92 8.69 13.22 3.49
N TYR A 93 8.59 13.57 4.74
CA TYR A 93 8.73 12.64 5.88
C TYR A 93 7.57 11.65 6.05
N THR A 94 6.57 11.69 5.18
CA THR A 94 5.36 10.87 5.33
C THR A 94 5.36 9.63 4.44
N GLY A 95 6.53 9.20 3.97
CA GLY A 95 6.63 8.13 2.98
C GLY A 95 6.25 6.73 3.47
N PHE A 96 6.16 6.48 4.78
CA PHE A 96 5.85 5.14 5.26
C PHE A 96 5.18 5.15 6.63
N ASN A 97 4.41 4.09 6.91
CA ASN A 97 3.79 3.82 8.20
C ASN A 97 3.82 2.31 8.46
N PHE A 98 4.09 1.95 9.71
CA PHE A 98 4.01 0.55 10.14
C PHE A 98 2.62 0.26 10.72
N TRP A 99 2.18 -0.99 10.53
CA TRP A 99 0.88 -1.43 11.05
C TRP A 99 0.89 -2.87 11.51
#